data_14674470e482660810b75d39b9c1a5d8
#
_entry.id   14674470e482660810b75d39b9c1a5d8
#
_cell.length_a   1.000
_cell.length_b   1.000
_cell.length_c   1.000
_cell.angle_alpha   90.00
_cell.angle_beta   90.00
_cell.angle_gamma   90.00
#
_symmetry.space_group_name_H-M   'P 1'
#
loop_
_entity.id
_entity.type
_entity.pdbx_description
1 polymer ?
#
loop_
_entity_poly.entity_id
_entity_poly.type
_entity_poly.pdbx_seq_one_letter_code
_entity_poly.pdbx_strand_id
1 'polypeptide(L)'
;MRNFIVGVIVTLVILFVGGLALAMLGYFPTTANAVPPRLERRIAMGAMDASTDRHAPHTNNPVLPNDQNLIDGMKVYTMNCAGCHGGLDRKPVQFGSSFYPPAPQLILHPPDDPEWHTYYVVHNGVRYTGMPAWEKNLSDEDIWKVTGFLSHIEKLPQGAQEYWKNAVGVAPPTGGADEHEDHDKH
;
A
#
# COMPACT_ATOMS: atom_id res chain seq x y z
N MET A 1 6.12 46.45 -15.78
CA MET A 1 6.56 45.04 -15.63
C MET A 1 7.38 44.82 -14.35
N ARG A 2 8.45 45.62 -14.08
CA ARG A 2 9.29 45.46 -12.87
C ARG A 2 8.49 45.46 -11.55
N ASN A 3 7.59 46.41 -11.33
CA ASN A 3 6.80 46.52 -10.09
C ASN A 3 5.78 45.36 -9.96
N PHE A 4 5.27 44.87 -11.07
CA PHE A 4 4.40 43.67 -11.06
C PHE A 4 5.17 42.41 -10.62
N ILE A 5 6.35 42.19 -11.19
CA ILE A 5 7.20 41.04 -10.81
C ILE A 5 7.61 41.14 -9.33
N VAL A 6 7.98 42.31 -8.87
CA VAL A 6 8.31 42.53 -7.45
C VAL A 6 7.09 42.21 -6.57
N GLY A 7 5.90 42.68 -6.94
CA GLY A 7 4.67 42.39 -6.19
C GLY A 7 4.39 40.88 -6.08
N VAL A 8 4.54 40.16 -7.20
CA VAL A 8 4.35 38.67 -7.20
C VAL A 8 5.36 37.99 -6.27
N ILE A 9 6.66 38.38 -6.36
CA ILE A 9 7.72 37.79 -5.51
C ILE A 9 7.42 38.04 -4.03
N VAL A 10 7.08 39.28 -3.66
CA VAL A 10 6.78 39.67 -2.28
C VAL A 10 5.56 38.84 -1.77
N THR A 11 4.50 38.70 -2.58
CA THR A 11 3.33 37.91 -2.20
C THR A 11 3.70 36.45 -1.96
N LEU A 12 4.50 35.84 -2.85
CA LEU A 12 4.94 34.47 -2.70
C LEU A 12 5.79 34.25 -1.43
N VAL A 13 6.69 35.22 -1.14
CA VAL A 13 7.50 35.17 0.09
C VAL A 13 6.62 35.28 1.34
N ILE A 14 5.61 36.17 1.35
CA ILE A 14 4.69 36.32 2.48
C ILE A 14 3.89 35.04 2.68
N LEU A 15 3.37 34.44 1.60
CA LEU A 15 2.63 33.17 1.69
C LEU A 15 3.50 32.02 2.20
N PHE A 16 4.74 31.92 1.72
CA PHE A 16 5.69 30.90 2.16
C PHE A 16 6.06 31.08 3.64
N VAL A 17 6.48 32.29 4.04
CA VAL A 17 6.84 32.58 5.43
C VAL A 17 5.64 32.45 6.36
N GLY A 18 4.48 32.92 5.94
CA GLY A 18 3.23 32.76 6.69
C GLY A 18 2.83 31.30 6.88
N GLY A 19 2.91 30.50 5.82
CA GLY A 19 2.64 29.06 5.89
C GLY A 19 3.62 28.33 6.83
N LEU A 20 4.91 28.67 6.74
CA LEU A 20 5.93 28.11 7.62
C LEU A 20 5.68 28.52 9.09
N ALA A 21 5.33 29.78 9.33
CA ALA A 21 4.99 30.27 10.68
C ALA A 21 3.78 29.52 11.26
N LEU A 22 2.72 29.31 10.47
CA LEU A 22 1.56 28.54 10.90
C LEU A 22 1.93 27.09 11.24
N ALA A 23 2.82 26.46 10.45
CA ALA A 23 3.31 25.14 10.75
C ALA A 23 4.09 25.10 12.09
N MET A 24 5.00 26.03 12.29
CA MET A 24 5.83 26.11 13.50
C MET A 24 5.02 26.49 14.75
N LEU A 25 3.91 27.19 14.60
CA LEU A 25 2.98 27.52 15.66
C LEU A 25 1.97 26.39 15.95
N GLY A 26 2.05 25.25 15.24
CA GLY A 26 1.24 24.06 15.53
C GLY A 26 -0.19 24.11 14.98
N TYR A 27 -0.46 24.97 14.00
CA TYR A 27 -1.81 25.03 13.39
C TYR A 27 -2.11 23.86 12.44
N PHE A 28 -1.11 23.09 12.02
CA PHE A 28 -1.33 21.90 11.22
C PHE A 28 -1.48 20.66 12.12
N PRO A 29 -2.54 19.86 11.94
CA PRO A 29 -2.72 18.64 12.70
C PRO A 29 -1.64 17.61 12.36
N THR A 30 -1.07 16.99 13.40
CA THR A 30 -0.01 15.97 13.27
C THR A 30 -0.43 14.61 13.81
N THR A 31 -1.71 14.48 14.19
CA THR A 31 -2.25 13.25 14.78
C THR A 31 -2.67 12.26 13.70
N ALA A 32 -2.40 10.97 13.92
CA ALA A 32 -2.73 9.91 12.97
C ALA A 32 -4.17 9.37 13.08
N ASN A 33 -4.98 9.91 13.99
CA ASN A 33 -6.37 9.47 14.22
C ASN A 33 -7.40 10.12 13.29
N ALA A 34 -6.96 10.93 12.34
CA ALA A 34 -7.80 11.57 11.33
C ALA A 34 -7.81 10.76 10.02
N VAL A 35 -8.91 10.84 9.30
CA VAL A 35 -8.98 10.29 7.93
C VAL A 35 -8.42 11.33 6.96
N PRO A 36 -7.49 10.95 6.06
CA PRO A 36 -6.93 11.88 5.08
C PRO A 36 -8.03 12.48 4.19
N PRO A 37 -8.03 13.82 3.98
CA PRO A 37 -8.92 14.45 3.02
C PRO A 37 -8.79 13.83 1.62
N ARG A 38 -9.88 13.75 0.86
CA ARG A 38 -9.90 13.16 -0.48
C ARG A 38 -8.82 13.73 -1.42
N LEU A 39 -8.59 15.05 -1.35
CA LEU A 39 -7.56 15.72 -2.17
C LEU A 39 -6.15 15.28 -1.80
N GLU A 40 -5.84 15.25 -0.50
CA GLU A 40 -4.53 14.80 0.01
C GLU A 40 -4.25 13.37 -0.40
N ARG A 41 -5.22 12.47 -0.17
CA ARG A 41 -5.12 11.06 -0.57
C ARG A 41 -4.88 10.92 -2.07
N ARG A 42 -5.64 11.63 -2.92
CA ARG A 42 -5.49 11.57 -4.37
C ARG A 42 -4.09 12.04 -4.82
N ILE A 43 -3.60 13.14 -4.25
CA ILE A 43 -2.27 13.67 -4.59
C ILE A 43 -1.19 12.70 -4.10
N ALA A 44 -1.29 12.21 -2.86
CA ALA A 44 -0.30 11.31 -2.30
C ALA A 44 -0.21 9.97 -3.05
N MET A 45 -1.36 9.34 -3.35
CA MET A 45 -1.41 8.10 -4.11
C MET A 45 -0.88 8.31 -5.54
N GLY A 46 -1.36 9.32 -6.26
CA GLY A 46 -0.87 9.59 -7.62
C GLY A 46 0.62 9.93 -7.68
N ALA A 47 1.17 10.60 -6.64
CA ALA A 47 2.60 10.84 -6.55
C ALA A 47 3.40 9.56 -6.23
N MET A 48 2.85 8.66 -5.41
CA MET A 48 3.44 7.36 -5.13
C MET A 48 3.49 6.50 -6.38
N ASP A 49 2.36 6.35 -7.08
CA ASP A 49 2.25 5.56 -8.31
C ASP A 49 3.21 6.09 -9.39
N ALA A 50 3.18 7.39 -9.67
CA ALA A 50 4.09 8.01 -10.64
C ALA A 50 5.58 7.86 -10.25
N SER A 51 5.90 7.87 -8.96
CA SER A 51 7.26 7.64 -8.48
C SER A 51 7.66 6.19 -8.66
N THR A 52 6.77 5.25 -8.35
CA THR A 52 7.01 3.81 -8.53
C THR A 52 7.20 3.48 -10.00
N ASP A 53 6.31 3.93 -10.88
CA ASP A 53 6.41 3.73 -12.32
C ASP A 53 7.73 4.25 -12.91
N ARG A 54 8.23 5.35 -12.37
CA ARG A 54 9.47 5.97 -12.86
C ARG A 54 10.73 5.27 -12.38
N HIS A 55 10.73 4.72 -11.16
CA HIS A 55 11.96 4.25 -10.52
C HIS A 55 12.04 2.73 -10.39
N ALA A 56 10.91 2.03 -10.43
CA ALA A 56 10.91 0.58 -10.36
C ALA A 56 11.47 -0.03 -11.65
N PRO A 57 12.34 -1.04 -11.55
CA PRO A 57 12.67 -1.85 -12.70
C PRO A 57 11.44 -2.68 -13.09
N HIS A 58 10.95 -2.51 -14.33
CA HIS A 58 9.78 -3.23 -14.85
C HIS A 58 10.15 -4.67 -15.21
N THR A 59 10.60 -5.45 -14.23
CA THR A 59 11.04 -6.83 -14.40
C THR A 59 9.93 -7.81 -14.06
N ASN A 60 9.87 -8.92 -14.78
CA ASN A 60 8.96 -10.01 -14.42
C ASN A 60 9.43 -10.67 -13.11
N ASN A 61 8.48 -11.20 -12.36
CA ASN A 61 8.78 -11.99 -11.18
C ASN A 61 9.63 -13.22 -11.57
N PRO A 62 10.84 -13.38 -11.02
CA PRO A 62 11.68 -14.54 -11.31
C PRO A 62 11.20 -15.82 -10.63
N VAL A 63 10.28 -15.71 -9.65
CA VAL A 63 9.73 -16.83 -8.89
C VAL A 63 8.44 -17.31 -9.54
N LEU A 64 8.42 -18.56 -10.00
CA LEU A 64 7.23 -19.13 -10.64
C LEU A 64 6.07 -19.30 -9.65
N PRO A 65 4.81 -18.98 -10.03
CA PRO A 65 3.64 -19.06 -9.17
C PRO A 65 3.10 -20.50 -9.04
N ASN A 66 3.96 -21.44 -8.61
CA ASN A 66 3.56 -22.80 -8.28
C ASN A 66 3.04 -22.91 -6.84
N ASP A 67 2.40 -24.03 -6.48
CA ASP A 67 1.83 -24.26 -5.15
C ASP A 67 2.82 -23.93 -4.03
N GLN A 68 4.05 -24.45 -4.11
CA GLN A 68 5.04 -24.29 -3.05
C GLN A 68 5.45 -22.82 -2.86
N ASN A 69 5.74 -22.10 -3.95
CA ASN A 69 6.15 -20.68 -3.87
C ASN A 69 5.01 -19.79 -3.38
N LEU A 70 3.77 -20.07 -3.78
CA LEU A 70 2.61 -19.32 -3.30
C LEU A 70 2.31 -19.61 -1.82
N ILE A 71 2.47 -20.87 -1.37
CA ILE A 71 2.38 -21.24 0.04
C ILE A 71 3.49 -20.53 0.86
N ASP A 72 4.71 -20.50 0.36
CA ASP A 72 5.79 -19.78 1.04
C ASP A 72 5.52 -18.27 1.08
N GLY A 73 5.00 -17.68 0.00
CA GLY A 73 4.51 -16.29 -0.02
C GLY A 73 3.41 -16.03 1.01
N MET A 74 2.45 -16.95 1.17
CA MET A 74 1.43 -16.86 2.23
C MET A 74 2.04 -16.89 3.64
N LYS A 75 3.07 -17.71 3.87
CA LYS A 75 3.77 -17.75 5.16
C LYS A 75 4.49 -16.43 5.43
N VAL A 76 5.24 -15.91 4.44
CA VAL A 76 5.91 -14.61 4.54
C VAL A 76 4.89 -13.51 4.85
N TYR A 77 3.76 -13.48 4.13
CA TYR A 77 2.67 -12.54 4.35
C TYR A 77 2.11 -12.64 5.77
N THR A 78 1.79 -13.84 6.22
CA THR A 78 1.19 -14.09 7.54
C THR A 78 2.11 -13.62 8.67
N MET A 79 3.41 -13.85 8.54
CA MET A 79 4.39 -13.48 9.56
C MET A 79 4.71 -12.00 9.61
N ASN A 80 4.70 -11.31 8.45
CA ASN A 80 5.27 -9.96 8.34
C ASN A 80 4.24 -8.88 7.96
N CYS A 81 3.17 -9.23 7.25
CA CYS A 81 2.26 -8.26 6.63
C CYS A 81 0.86 -8.27 7.27
N ALA A 82 0.38 -9.45 7.69
CA ALA A 82 -0.99 -9.66 8.15
C ALA A 82 -1.38 -8.77 9.35
N GLY A 83 -0.43 -8.42 10.21
CA GLY A 83 -0.66 -7.55 11.37
C GLY A 83 -1.18 -6.15 11.01
N CYS A 84 -0.86 -5.64 9.81
CA CYS A 84 -1.31 -4.35 9.31
C CYS A 84 -2.31 -4.47 8.15
N HIS A 85 -2.10 -5.45 7.25
CA HIS A 85 -2.82 -5.57 5.99
C HIS A 85 -3.96 -6.59 5.98
N GLY A 86 -4.30 -7.18 7.13
CA GLY A 86 -5.35 -8.19 7.26
C GLY A 86 -4.84 -9.62 7.13
N GLY A 87 -5.39 -10.52 7.94
CA GLY A 87 -5.02 -11.94 7.94
C GLY A 87 -5.76 -12.75 6.89
N LEU A 88 -5.29 -13.99 6.67
CA LEU A 88 -5.93 -14.95 5.77
C LEU A 88 -7.37 -15.31 6.19
N ASP A 89 -7.76 -15.02 7.42
CA ASP A 89 -9.12 -15.19 7.94
C ASP A 89 -10.12 -14.14 7.39
N ARG A 90 -9.64 -13.23 6.55
CA ARG A 90 -10.42 -12.18 5.88
C ARG A 90 -11.09 -11.20 6.85
N LYS A 91 -10.58 -11.06 8.07
CA LYS A 91 -11.06 -10.07 9.01
C LYS A 91 -10.25 -8.78 8.94
N PRO A 92 -10.93 -7.61 8.99
CA PRO A 92 -10.24 -6.33 9.06
C PRO A 92 -9.37 -6.24 10.31
N VAL A 93 -8.17 -5.65 10.17
CA VAL A 93 -7.24 -5.44 11.28
C VAL A 93 -7.27 -4.00 11.74
N GLN A 94 -7.67 -3.77 13.00
CA GLN A 94 -7.77 -2.42 13.57
C GLN A 94 -6.41 -1.72 13.67
N PHE A 95 -5.32 -2.46 13.91
CA PHE A 95 -3.99 -1.87 14.01
C PHE A 95 -3.58 -1.17 12.71
N GLY A 96 -3.84 -1.79 11.56
CA GLY A 96 -3.58 -1.18 10.25
C GLY A 96 -4.37 0.11 10.01
N SER A 97 -5.59 0.21 10.55
CA SER A 97 -6.40 1.43 10.43
C SER A 97 -5.94 2.59 11.33
N SER A 98 -5.00 2.33 12.27
CA SER A 98 -4.44 3.35 13.16
C SER A 98 -3.32 4.16 12.53
N PHE A 99 -2.86 3.81 11.33
CA PHE A 99 -1.85 4.58 10.59
C PHE A 99 -2.47 5.75 9.82
N TYR A 100 -1.63 6.71 9.47
CA TYR A 100 -1.98 7.79 8.57
C TYR A 100 -1.03 7.81 7.36
N PRO A 101 -1.51 7.46 6.16
CA PRO A 101 -2.84 6.90 5.85
C PRO A 101 -3.03 5.48 6.42
N PRO A 102 -4.27 5.00 6.55
CA PRO A 102 -4.55 3.63 6.96
C PRO A 102 -3.92 2.61 6.00
N ALA A 103 -3.43 1.49 6.55
CA ALA A 103 -2.90 0.40 5.74
C ALA A 103 -4.03 -0.27 4.93
N PRO A 104 -3.86 -0.50 3.61
CA PRO A 104 -4.84 -1.21 2.81
C PRO A 104 -5.00 -2.65 3.28
N GLN A 105 -6.23 -3.17 3.26
CA GLN A 105 -6.53 -4.55 3.65
C GLN A 105 -6.38 -5.47 2.44
N LEU A 106 -5.15 -5.96 2.21
CA LEU A 106 -4.74 -6.63 0.96
C LEU A 106 -5.41 -7.98 0.70
N ILE A 107 -5.93 -8.63 1.73
CA ILE A 107 -6.67 -9.90 1.58
C ILE A 107 -8.12 -9.65 1.16
N LEU A 108 -8.70 -8.51 1.55
CA LEU A 108 -10.06 -8.11 1.17
C LEU A 108 -10.08 -7.39 -0.18
N HIS A 109 -9.04 -6.62 -0.44
CA HIS A 109 -8.85 -5.81 -1.65
C HIS A 109 -7.44 -6.07 -2.18
N PRO A 110 -7.23 -7.16 -2.92
CA PRO A 110 -5.94 -7.49 -3.51
C PRO A 110 -5.45 -6.37 -4.43
N PRO A 111 -4.12 -6.14 -4.50
CA PRO A 111 -3.57 -5.18 -5.44
C PRO A 111 -3.80 -5.67 -6.87
N ASP A 112 -4.25 -4.77 -7.73
CA ASP A 112 -4.41 -4.96 -9.18
C ASP A 112 -3.20 -4.47 -9.99
N ASP A 113 -2.22 -3.93 -9.30
CA ASP A 113 -0.95 -3.47 -9.87
C ASP A 113 -0.10 -4.64 -10.40
N PRO A 114 0.76 -4.38 -11.40
CA PRO A 114 1.75 -5.36 -11.84
C PRO A 114 2.67 -5.82 -10.70
N GLU A 115 3.13 -7.08 -10.74
CA GLU A 115 3.96 -7.64 -9.66
C GLU A 115 5.24 -6.83 -9.39
N TRP A 116 5.89 -6.27 -10.42
CA TRP A 116 7.06 -5.40 -10.23
C TRP A 116 6.75 -4.14 -9.42
N HIS A 117 5.53 -3.59 -9.56
CA HIS A 117 5.09 -2.42 -8.78
C HIS A 117 4.93 -2.80 -7.31
N THR A 118 4.16 -3.86 -7.02
CA THR A 118 3.99 -4.38 -5.66
C THR A 118 5.33 -4.77 -5.03
N TYR A 119 6.21 -5.44 -5.78
CA TYR A 119 7.56 -5.76 -5.32
C TYR A 119 8.34 -4.51 -4.91
N TYR A 120 8.33 -3.48 -5.75
CA TYR A 120 9.07 -2.24 -5.49
C TYR A 120 8.56 -1.54 -4.23
N VAL A 121 7.24 -1.50 -4.03
CA VAL A 121 6.61 -0.91 -2.83
C VAL A 121 6.97 -1.70 -1.58
N VAL A 122 6.94 -3.02 -1.61
CA VAL A 122 7.33 -3.86 -0.47
C VAL A 122 8.82 -3.71 -0.17
N HIS A 123 9.66 -3.82 -1.18
CA HIS A 123 11.11 -3.74 -1.05
C HIS A 123 11.56 -2.41 -0.41
N ASN A 124 11.06 -1.27 -0.92
CA ASN A 124 11.51 0.07 -0.53
C ASN A 124 10.65 0.73 0.56
N GLY A 125 9.45 0.18 0.85
CA GLY A 125 8.48 0.84 1.73
C GLY A 125 7.90 2.11 1.14
N VAL A 126 7.03 2.78 1.91
CA VAL A 126 6.37 4.03 1.49
C VAL A 126 6.68 5.14 2.49
N ARG A 127 7.37 6.19 2.02
CA ARG A 127 7.77 7.32 2.85
C ARG A 127 6.55 8.04 3.46
N TYR A 128 6.69 8.47 4.70
CA TYR A 128 5.66 9.15 5.49
C TYR A 128 4.40 8.30 5.76
N THR A 129 4.53 6.99 5.73
CA THR A 129 3.49 6.04 6.11
C THR A 129 4.00 5.04 7.13
N GLY A 130 3.12 4.13 7.59
CA GLY A 130 3.51 3.00 8.44
C GLY A 130 4.16 1.83 7.69
N MET A 131 4.28 1.88 6.34
CA MET A 131 4.86 0.80 5.55
C MET A 131 6.41 0.89 5.53
N PRO A 132 7.13 -0.01 6.22
CA PRO A 132 8.59 0.01 6.24
C PRO A 132 9.18 -0.57 4.96
N ALA A 133 10.47 -0.29 4.71
CA ALA A 133 11.25 -0.98 3.69
C ALA A 133 11.64 -2.38 4.19
N TRP A 134 11.29 -3.42 3.43
CA TRP A 134 11.54 -4.81 3.80
C TRP A 134 12.87 -5.35 3.29
N GLU A 135 13.59 -4.64 2.43
CA GLU A 135 14.88 -5.05 1.86
C GLU A 135 15.94 -5.51 2.90
N LYS A 136 15.83 -5.01 4.14
CA LYS A 136 16.77 -5.34 5.22
C LYS A 136 16.34 -6.56 6.04
N ASN A 137 15.09 -7.00 5.92
CA ASN A 137 14.50 -8.02 6.78
C ASN A 137 14.07 -9.28 6.00
N LEU A 138 13.83 -9.14 4.72
CA LEU A 138 13.44 -10.23 3.82
C LEU A 138 14.42 -10.33 2.66
N SER A 139 14.61 -11.53 2.14
CA SER A 139 15.33 -11.74 0.89
C SER A 139 14.49 -11.26 -0.30
N ASP A 140 15.16 -10.92 -1.41
CA ASP A 140 14.47 -10.60 -2.67
C ASP A 140 13.52 -11.72 -3.10
N GLU A 141 13.94 -12.98 -2.91
CA GLU A 141 13.10 -14.14 -3.22
C GLU A 141 11.84 -14.17 -2.37
N ASP A 142 11.91 -13.89 -1.06
CA ASP A 142 10.75 -13.83 -0.18
C ASP A 142 9.82 -12.67 -0.55
N ILE A 143 10.37 -11.52 -0.93
CA ILE A 143 9.58 -10.38 -1.41
C ILE A 143 8.87 -10.74 -2.71
N TRP A 144 9.54 -11.43 -3.65
CA TRP A 144 8.91 -11.92 -4.87
C TRP A 144 7.84 -12.99 -4.62
N LYS A 145 8.05 -13.89 -3.66
CA LYS A 145 7.06 -14.90 -3.27
C LYS A 145 5.80 -14.26 -2.68
N VAL A 146 5.95 -13.28 -1.78
CA VAL A 146 4.78 -12.60 -1.20
C VAL A 146 4.05 -11.74 -2.26
N THR A 147 4.78 -11.13 -3.17
CA THR A 147 4.20 -10.41 -4.31
C THR A 147 3.41 -11.34 -5.22
N GLY A 148 4.01 -12.47 -5.61
CA GLY A 148 3.33 -13.48 -6.41
C GLY A 148 2.09 -14.05 -5.72
N PHE A 149 2.14 -14.26 -4.40
CA PHE A 149 0.96 -14.66 -3.64
C PHE A 149 -0.16 -13.63 -3.73
N LEU A 150 0.13 -12.34 -3.51
CA LEU A 150 -0.87 -11.26 -3.55
C LEU A 150 -1.49 -11.10 -4.93
N SER A 151 -0.72 -11.18 -6.00
CA SER A 151 -1.23 -11.05 -7.38
C SER A 151 -2.04 -12.27 -7.85
N HIS A 152 -1.86 -13.44 -7.22
CA HIS A 152 -2.59 -14.66 -7.56
C HIS A 152 -3.66 -15.06 -6.55
N ILE A 153 -3.94 -14.22 -5.55
CA ILE A 153 -4.81 -14.56 -4.41
C ILE A 153 -6.21 -15.03 -4.84
N GLU A 154 -6.76 -14.49 -5.92
CA GLU A 154 -8.09 -14.84 -6.45
C GLU A 154 -8.07 -16.10 -7.35
N LYS A 155 -6.89 -16.56 -7.76
CA LYS A 155 -6.68 -17.67 -8.70
C LYS A 155 -5.61 -18.63 -8.20
N LEU A 156 -5.61 -18.93 -6.91
CA LEU A 156 -4.66 -19.85 -6.32
C LEU A 156 -4.84 -21.27 -6.90
N PRO A 157 -3.76 -22.00 -7.19
CA PRO A 157 -3.83 -23.41 -7.55
C PRO A 157 -4.31 -24.26 -6.37
N GLN A 158 -4.76 -25.48 -6.62
CA GLN A 158 -5.48 -26.32 -5.66
C GLN A 158 -4.70 -26.55 -4.36
N GLY A 159 -3.40 -26.87 -4.44
CA GLY A 159 -2.59 -27.12 -3.25
C GLY A 159 -2.44 -25.88 -2.36
N ALA A 160 -2.31 -24.70 -2.96
CA ALA A 160 -2.28 -23.45 -2.23
C ALA A 160 -3.64 -23.11 -1.60
N GLN A 161 -4.78 -23.41 -2.27
CA GLN A 161 -6.11 -23.25 -1.69
C GLN A 161 -6.34 -24.18 -0.49
N GLU A 162 -5.90 -25.44 -0.59
CA GLU A 162 -6.01 -26.41 0.50
C GLU A 162 -5.16 -25.97 1.72
N TYR A 163 -3.94 -25.51 1.47
CA TYR A 163 -3.11 -24.92 2.52
C TYR A 163 -3.82 -23.77 3.23
N TRP A 164 -4.38 -22.82 2.47
CA TRP A 164 -5.13 -21.69 3.03
C TRP A 164 -6.28 -22.15 3.93
N LYS A 165 -7.15 -23.04 3.41
CA LYS A 165 -8.30 -23.59 4.16
C LYS A 165 -7.87 -24.27 5.46
N ASN A 166 -6.78 -25.04 5.41
CA ASN A 166 -6.25 -25.74 6.58
C ASN A 166 -5.65 -24.78 7.62
N ALA A 167 -5.07 -23.68 7.16
CA ALA A 167 -4.43 -22.69 8.04
C ALA A 167 -5.45 -21.85 8.84
N VAL A 168 -6.60 -21.49 8.25
CA VAL A 168 -7.54 -20.51 8.84
C VAL A 168 -9.00 -20.92 8.83
N GLY A 169 -9.36 -22.07 8.25
CA GLY A 169 -10.72 -22.62 8.25
C GLY A 169 -11.70 -21.93 7.30
N VAL A 170 -11.25 -20.93 6.50
CA VAL A 170 -12.06 -20.23 5.50
C VAL A 170 -11.42 -20.36 4.12
N ALA A 171 -12.25 -20.33 3.06
CA ALA A 171 -11.75 -20.40 1.69
C ALA A 171 -11.06 -19.07 1.29
N PRO A 172 -10.04 -19.11 0.40
CA PRO A 172 -9.50 -17.91 -0.22
C PRO A 172 -10.57 -17.20 -1.06
N PRO A 173 -10.40 -15.91 -1.38
CA PRO A 173 -11.27 -15.23 -2.31
C PRO A 173 -11.21 -15.94 -3.67
N THR A 174 -12.37 -16.14 -4.30
CA THR A 174 -12.44 -16.63 -5.68
C THR A 174 -12.71 -15.45 -6.58
N GLY A 175 -11.94 -15.29 -7.64
CA GLY A 175 -12.14 -14.23 -8.63
C GLY A 175 -13.46 -14.45 -9.39
N GLY A 176 -14.54 -13.95 -8.84
CA GLY A 176 -15.90 -13.95 -9.41
C GLY A 176 -16.63 -12.77 -8.81
N ALA A 177 -16.89 -11.78 -9.65
CA ALA A 177 -17.89 -10.72 -9.53
C ALA A 177 -18.57 -10.60 -8.15
N ASP A 178 -17.85 -10.15 -7.15
CA ASP A 178 -18.48 -9.51 -6.01
C ASP A 178 -18.56 -8.04 -6.40
N GLU A 179 -19.80 -7.61 -6.60
CA GLU A 179 -20.26 -6.31 -7.03
C GLU A 179 -19.42 -5.21 -6.34
N HIS A 180 -18.84 -4.32 -7.15
CA HIS A 180 -18.41 -3.01 -6.72
C HIS A 180 -19.63 -2.30 -6.11
N GLU A 181 -19.92 -2.54 -4.85
CA GLU A 181 -20.77 -1.63 -4.09
C GLU A 181 -20.01 -0.31 -3.98
N ASP A 182 -20.48 0.56 -4.83
CA ASP A 182 -20.13 1.97 -4.96
C ASP A 182 -20.43 2.68 -3.61
N HIS A 183 -19.45 2.66 -2.69
CA HIS A 183 -19.50 3.44 -1.45
C HIS A 183 -19.17 4.92 -1.68
N ASP A 184 -19.77 5.48 -2.74
CA ASP A 184 -19.82 6.91 -2.99
C ASP A 184 -21.15 7.49 -2.47
N LYS A 185 -21.46 7.26 -1.19
CA LYS A 185 -22.52 8.04 -0.50
C LYS A 185 -22.13 8.22 0.97
N HIS A 186 -21.54 9.36 1.27
CA HIS A 186 -21.80 10.36 2.30
C HIS A 186 -20.57 11.25 2.52
#